data_d8cd78e1563b235fa1dd11c3d812401c
#
_entry.id   d8cd78e1563b235fa1dd11c3d812401c
#
_cell.length_a   1.000
_cell.length_b   1.000
_cell.length_c   1.000
_cell.angle_alpha   90.00
_cell.angle_beta   90.00
_cell.angle_gamma   90.00
#
_symmetry.space_group_name_H-M   'P 1'
#
loop_
_entity.id
_entity.type
_entity.pdbx_description
1 polymer ?
#
loop_
_entity_poly.entity_id
_entity_poly.type
_entity_poly.pdbx_seq_one_letter_code
_entity_poly.pdbx_strand_id
1 'polypeptide(L)'
;MKRPYYLFSNGRLCRKQNTLCLERATDARSPGASIPGEGIPLEEVPSRVDPSERVGGDGASPSPKATEAGEMTDVAPADRGEGPSVADDGRPTGEPTGESVPFPVESAESIYCFGEIDVNSKLVAFLSKHNVPLFFFDYYGNYTASLYPKEHLLSGRLTVEQVRHHTDTEKRLRLARSFVEAALSNIRRVLRYYASRLEEGHQEVEDATEKIESLRGQAREAEDPSALMGLEGRARRHYYRTWPTLLGGPGEDFAFDRRSRQPPSNPLNALISFGNSLCYSVALRQLYHTALDPTVSYLHEPGDRRFSLALDLAEVFKPLLVDRAIFRLVKTRQIQPSDFEERLGGVYLTDSGRRTFVEHWDERLQDTIEHRRLGRKVSYERLVRLDAYRLVRHLCDPEEDPYEGFEMWW
;
A
#
# COMPACT_ATOMS: atom_id res chain seq x y z
N MET A 1 19.08 -13.16 -7.07
CA MET A 1 18.35 -12.40 -6.05
C MET A 1 16.95 -12.18 -6.61
N LYS A 2 15.88 -12.42 -5.85
CA LYS A 2 14.53 -12.13 -6.30
C LYS A 2 14.28 -10.63 -6.23
N ARG A 3 13.52 -10.07 -7.19
CA ARG A 3 13.18 -8.64 -7.29
C ARG A 3 11.73 -8.45 -7.71
N PRO A 4 11.10 -7.31 -7.38
CA PRO A 4 9.80 -6.96 -7.93
C PRO A 4 9.91 -6.66 -9.45
N TYR A 5 8.82 -6.92 -10.17
CA TYR A 5 8.64 -6.51 -11.56
C TYR A 5 7.46 -5.54 -11.66
N TYR A 6 7.62 -4.49 -12.48
CA TYR A 6 6.64 -3.44 -12.64
C TYR A 6 6.17 -3.39 -14.10
N LEU A 7 4.89 -3.66 -14.34
CA LEU A 7 4.28 -3.74 -15.67
C LEU A 7 3.42 -2.49 -15.91
N PHE A 8 3.89 -1.60 -16.78
CA PHE A 8 3.18 -0.37 -17.15
C PHE A 8 2.45 -0.48 -18.48
N SER A 9 2.83 -1.43 -19.34
CA SER A 9 2.18 -1.64 -20.63
C SER A 9 0.96 -2.52 -20.48
N ASN A 10 -0.09 -2.21 -21.24
CA ASN A 10 -1.24 -3.08 -21.38
C ASN A 10 -0.84 -4.36 -22.09
N GLY A 11 -1.49 -5.48 -21.77
CA GLY A 11 -1.21 -6.74 -22.42
C GLY A 11 -1.60 -7.96 -21.61
N ARG A 12 -1.11 -9.09 -22.08
CA ARG A 12 -1.38 -10.39 -21.46
C ARG A 12 -0.12 -10.93 -20.78
N LEU A 13 -0.21 -11.15 -19.48
CA LEU A 13 0.82 -11.89 -18.75
C LEU A 13 0.58 -13.38 -18.92
N CYS A 14 1.55 -14.09 -19.46
CA CYS A 14 1.43 -15.51 -19.78
C CYS A 14 2.66 -16.30 -19.34
N ARG A 15 2.53 -17.62 -19.35
CA ARG A 15 3.61 -18.57 -19.15
C ARG A 15 4.05 -19.14 -20.50
N LYS A 16 5.33 -19.02 -20.82
CA LYS A 16 5.98 -19.76 -21.91
C LYS A 16 7.03 -20.69 -21.32
N GLN A 17 6.78 -22.01 -21.36
CA GLN A 17 7.60 -23.04 -20.69
C GLN A 17 7.74 -22.75 -19.18
N ASN A 18 8.95 -22.45 -18.71
CA ASN A 18 9.23 -22.12 -17.30
C ASN A 18 9.50 -20.62 -17.08
N THR A 19 9.11 -19.76 -18.01
CA THR A 19 9.36 -18.32 -18.01
C THR A 19 8.05 -17.57 -18.05
N LEU A 20 7.99 -16.43 -17.36
CA LEU A 20 6.93 -15.46 -17.50
C LEU A 20 7.14 -14.62 -18.76
N CYS A 21 6.08 -14.17 -19.35
CA CYS A 21 6.09 -13.44 -20.59
C CYS A 21 4.99 -12.41 -20.63
N LEU A 22 5.34 -11.15 -20.89
CA LEU A 22 4.36 -10.10 -21.18
C LEU A 22 4.20 -9.97 -22.71
N GLU A 23 3.05 -10.35 -23.22
CA GLU A 23 2.62 -10.09 -24.60
C GLU A 23 1.95 -8.73 -24.60
N ARG A 24 2.61 -7.72 -25.18
CA ARG A 24 2.09 -6.35 -25.22
C ARG A 24 0.90 -6.26 -26.17
N ALA A 25 -0.16 -5.55 -25.75
CA ALA A 25 -1.24 -5.15 -26.62
C ALA A 25 -0.74 -4.08 -27.60
N THR A 26 -1.24 -4.08 -28.84
CA THR A 26 -1.08 -2.96 -29.75
C THR A 26 -1.84 -1.79 -29.16
N ASP A 27 -1.16 -0.68 -28.87
CA ASP A 27 -1.83 0.57 -28.51
C ASP A 27 -2.68 1.04 -29.70
N ALA A 28 -3.96 0.69 -29.66
CA ALA A 28 -4.97 1.23 -30.59
C ALA A 28 -5.34 2.70 -30.27
N ARG A 29 -4.61 3.34 -29.36
CA ARG A 29 -4.79 4.75 -29.01
C ARG A 29 -3.50 5.53 -29.27
N SER A 30 -3.29 5.88 -30.54
CA SER A 30 -2.48 7.05 -30.87
C SER A 30 -3.19 8.31 -30.36
N PRO A 31 -2.48 9.32 -29.83
CA PRO A 31 -3.08 10.56 -29.36
C PRO A 31 -3.63 11.34 -30.55
N GLY A 32 -4.94 11.37 -30.76
CA GLY A 32 -5.55 12.15 -31.83
C GLY A 32 -7.01 11.84 -32.21
N ALA A 33 -7.68 10.90 -31.57
CA ALA A 33 -9.09 10.66 -31.85
C ALA A 33 -9.99 11.39 -30.83
N SER A 34 -10.58 12.50 -31.26
CA SER A 34 -11.69 13.20 -30.60
C SER A 34 -12.86 12.23 -30.39
N ILE A 35 -13.36 12.14 -29.19
CA ILE A 35 -14.61 11.44 -28.87
C ILE A 35 -15.76 12.36 -29.28
N PRO A 36 -16.71 11.97 -30.16
CA PRO A 36 -17.97 12.68 -30.29
C PRO A 36 -18.77 12.49 -29.01
N GLY A 37 -19.23 13.61 -28.43
CA GLY A 37 -20.06 13.56 -27.25
C GLY A 37 -21.45 12.97 -27.53
N GLU A 38 -21.80 11.94 -26.78
CA GLU A 38 -23.20 11.63 -26.46
C GLU A 38 -23.29 11.45 -24.95
N GLY A 39 -24.00 12.37 -24.33
CA GLY A 39 -24.26 12.36 -22.90
C GLY A 39 -25.19 11.24 -22.50
N ILE A 40 -24.73 10.40 -21.58
CA ILE A 40 -25.60 9.53 -20.79
C ILE A 40 -26.03 10.32 -19.57
N PRO A 41 -27.35 10.45 -19.28
CA PRO A 41 -27.82 11.15 -18.09
C PRO A 41 -27.37 10.41 -16.82
N LEU A 42 -26.72 11.11 -15.92
CA LEU A 42 -26.45 10.65 -14.56
C LEU A 42 -27.77 10.61 -13.79
N GLU A 43 -28.28 9.43 -13.52
CA GLU A 43 -29.31 9.27 -12.49
C GLU A 43 -28.67 9.55 -11.12
N GLU A 44 -29.34 10.43 -10.38
CA GLU A 44 -28.93 10.90 -9.06
C GLU A 44 -28.89 9.74 -8.06
N VAL A 45 -27.72 9.49 -7.49
CA VAL A 45 -27.57 8.65 -6.30
C VAL A 45 -27.93 9.52 -5.09
N PRO A 46 -28.94 9.13 -4.27
CA PRO A 46 -29.34 9.94 -3.12
C PRO A 46 -28.24 10.02 -2.08
N SER A 47 -27.85 11.25 -1.79
CA SER A 47 -26.94 11.60 -0.72
C SER A 47 -27.65 11.62 0.63
N ARG A 48 -26.97 11.07 1.63
CA ARG A 48 -27.16 11.25 3.07
C ARG A 48 -28.36 10.55 3.74
N VAL A 49 -28.00 9.53 4.53
CA VAL A 49 -28.80 9.14 5.71
C VAL A 49 -28.28 9.95 6.90
N ASP A 50 -29.16 10.74 7.50
CA ASP A 50 -28.96 11.52 8.72
C ASP A 50 -28.99 10.59 9.95
N PRO A 51 -28.07 10.70 10.93
CA PRO A 51 -28.01 9.79 12.08
C PRO A 51 -28.99 10.11 13.22
N SER A 52 -30.04 10.86 13.03
CA SER A 52 -30.87 11.37 14.14
C SER A 52 -32.26 10.77 14.30
N GLU A 53 -32.63 9.66 13.68
CA GLU A 53 -33.89 8.99 13.98
C GLU A 53 -33.70 7.65 14.71
N ARG A 54 -33.65 7.74 16.05
CA ARG A 54 -33.97 6.60 16.94
C ARG A 54 -35.46 6.61 17.24
N VAL A 55 -36.18 5.63 16.77
CA VAL A 55 -37.51 5.29 17.32
C VAL A 55 -37.45 3.84 17.73
N GLY A 56 -37.86 3.61 18.99
CA GLY A 56 -37.89 2.30 19.64
C GLY A 56 -39.05 1.42 19.16
N GLY A 57 -38.89 0.13 19.34
CA GLY A 57 -39.93 -0.87 19.11
C GLY A 57 -39.46 -2.23 19.60
N ASP A 58 -40.04 -2.63 20.73
CA ASP A 58 -39.93 -3.98 21.32
C ASP A 58 -40.35 -5.07 20.35
N GLY A 59 -39.69 -6.21 20.36
CA GLY A 59 -40.13 -7.39 19.65
C GLY A 59 -39.20 -8.60 19.83
N ALA A 60 -39.63 -9.51 20.68
CA ALA A 60 -38.96 -10.74 21.10
C ALA A 60 -38.51 -11.66 19.96
N SER A 61 -37.37 -12.29 20.16
CA SER A 61 -36.81 -13.41 19.39
C SER A 61 -37.69 -14.66 19.36
N PRO A 62 -37.49 -15.52 18.40
CA PRO A 62 -37.22 -16.92 18.75
C PRO A 62 -35.97 -17.49 18.06
N SER A 63 -35.21 -18.25 18.83
CA SER A 63 -34.10 -19.09 18.41
C SER A 63 -34.49 -20.14 17.39
N PRO A 64 -33.68 -20.45 16.37
CA PRO A 64 -33.83 -21.66 15.60
C PRO A 64 -33.06 -22.82 16.24
N LYS A 65 -33.76 -23.95 16.35
CA LYS A 65 -33.28 -25.25 16.80
C LYS A 65 -32.25 -25.83 15.81
N ALA A 66 -31.27 -26.52 16.38
CA ALA A 66 -30.35 -27.41 15.65
C ALA A 66 -31.13 -28.47 14.85
N THR A 67 -30.77 -28.64 13.60
CA THR A 67 -31.21 -29.78 12.77
C THR A 67 -29.96 -30.55 12.31
N GLU A 68 -30.15 -31.86 12.36
CA GLU A 68 -29.17 -32.92 12.28
C GLU A 68 -28.35 -32.98 10.97
N ALA A 69 -27.20 -33.62 11.09
CA ALA A 69 -26.28 -33.99 10.03
C ALA A 69 -26.94 -34.88 8.96
N GLY A 70 -26.89 -34.44 7.72
CA GLY A 70 -27.24 -35.23 6.55
C GLY A 70 -25.98 -35.80 5.89
N GLU A 71 -26.01 -37.11 5.67
CA GLU A 71 -24.98 -37.93 5.03
C GLU A 71 -24.61 -37.41 3.62
N MET A 72 -23.29 -37.33 3.33
CA MET A 72 -22.77 -37.15 1.98
C MET A 72 -22.90 -38.45 1.20
N THR A 73 -23.76 -38.45 0.18
CA THR A 73 -23.80 -39.52 -0.83
C THR A 73 -22.87 -39.17 -2.01
N ASP A 74 -21.99 -40.10 -2.35
CA ASP A 74 -21.18 -40.13 -3.55
C ASP A 74 -22.01 -39.98 -4.82
N VAL A 75 -21.72 -38.99 -5.65
CA VAL A 75 -22.27 -38.87 -7.00
C VAL A 75 -21.19 -39.22 -8.04
N ALA A 76 -21.45 -40.31 -8.75
CA ALA A 76 -20.65 -40.78 -9.88
C ALA A 76 -20.66 -39.78 -11.06
N PRO A 77 -19.63 -39.76 -11.93
CA PRO A 77 -19.51 -38.80 -13.00
C PRO A 77 -20.51 -39.08 -14.14
N ALA A 78 -21.35 -38.11 -14.43
CA ALA A 78 -22.28 -38.16 -15.57
C ALA A 78 -21.59 -37.79 -16.87
N ASP A 79 -22.02 -38.52 -17.88
CA ASP A 79 -21.66 -38.53 -19.30
C ASP A 79 -21.64 -37.15 -19.96
N ARG A 80 -20.69 -36.97 -20.91
CA ARG A 80 -20.50 -35.74 -21.68
C ARG A 80 -21.55 -35.63 -22.78
N GLY A 81 -22.56 -34.80 -22.55
CA GLY A 81 -23.41 -34.28 -23.61
C GLY A 81 -22.86 -32.97 -24.15
N GLU A 82 -22.72 -32.88 -25.45
CA GLU A 82 -22.37 -31.64 -26.18
C GLU A 82 -23.40 -30.54 -25.88
N GLY A 83 -22.98 -29.49 -25.16
CA GLY A 83 -23.77 -28.29 -24.93
C GLY A 83 -23.53 -27.25 -26.02
N PRO A 84 -24.52 -26.38 -26.32
CA PRO A 84 -24.49 -25.45 -27.46
C PRO A 84 -23.38 -24.40 -27.30
N SER A 85 -22.81 -24.03 -28.44
CA SER A 85 -21.80 -22.98 -28.59
C SER A 85 -22.31 -21.67 -27.98
N VAL A 86 -21.63 -21.20 -26.91
CA VAL A 86 -21.86 -19.88 -26.35
C VAL A 86 -21.19 -18.86 -27.27
N ALA A 87 -21.96 -17.88 -27.70
CA ALA A 87 -21.54 -16.78 -28.53
C ALA A 87 -20.46 -15.94 -27.83
N ASP A 88 -19.55 -15.48 -28.65
CA ASP A 88 -18.44 -14.56 -28.44
C ASP A 88 -18.91 -13.29 -27.75
N ASP A 89 -18.57 -13.12 -26.47
CA ASP A 89 -18.74 -11.88 -25.75
C ASP A 89 -17.37 -11.22 -25.46
N GLY A 90 -17.15 -10.20 -26.23
CA GLY A 90 -16.35 -9.02 -25.87
C GLY A 90 -14.89 -9.25 -25.52
N ARG A 91 -14.12 -9.96 -26.35
CA ARG A 91 -12.66 -9.86 -26.30
C ARG A 91 -12.23 -8.47 -26.76
N PRO A 92 -11.36 -7.76 -26.02
CA PRO A 92 -10.66 -6.65 -26.63
C PRO A 92 -9.79 -7.22 -27.76
N THR A 93 -10.20 -6.97 -28.99
CA THR A 93 -9.53 -7.40 -30.23
C THR A 93 -8.35 -6.45 -30.50
N GLY A 94 -7.29 -6.56 -29.73
CA GLY A 94 -5.96 -6.14 -30.15
C GLY A 94 -5.16 -7.41 -30.43
N GLU A 95 -4.81 -7.67 -31.68
CA GLU A 95 -3.85 -8.73 -32.00
C GLU A 95 -2.54 -8.41 -31.24
N PRO A 96 -1.93 -9.39 -30.55
CA PRO A 96 -0.65 -9.16 -29.87
C PRO A 96 0.39 -8.74 -30.92
N THR A 97 1.10 -7.65 -30.69
CA THR A 97 2.15 -7.11 -31.59
C THR A 97 3.30 -8.07 -31.83
N GLY A 98 3.26 -9.26 -31.30
CA GLY A 98 4.35 -10.23 -31.38
C GLY A 98 5.56 -9.91 -30.53
N GLU A 99 5.63 -8.72 -29.92
CA GLU A 99 6.71 -8.37 -29.01
C GLU A 99 6.44 -8.95 -27.63
N SER A 100 7.17 -9.98 -27.31
CA SER A 100 7.04 -10.76 -26.09
C SER A 100 8.28 -10.55 -25.24
N VAL A 101 8.13 -9.92 -24.08
CA VAL A 101 9.22 -9.66 -23.15
C VAL A 101 9.27 -10.79 -22.11
N PRO A 102 10.22 -11.70 -22.20
CA PRO A 102 10.38 -12.79 -21.23
C PRO A 102 11.09 -12.30 -19.98
N PHE A 103 10.68 -12.85 -18.82
CA PHE A 103 11.42 -12.70 -17.57
C PHE A 103 11.29 -13.95 -16.70
N PRO A 104 12.39 -14.38 -16.02
CA PRO A 104 12.40 -15.63 -15.29
C PRO A 104 11.57 -15.52 -14.00
N VAL A 105 10.69 -16.50 -13.76
CA VAL A 105 9.84 -16.53 -12.56
C VAL A 105 10.67 -16.72 -11.29
N GLU A 106 11.80 -17.38 -11.37
CA GLU A 106 12.71 -17.62 -10.24
C GLU A 106 13.32 -16.32 -9.71
N SER A 107 13.45 -15.29 -10.56
CA SER A 107 13.92 -13.96 -10.18
C SER A 107 12.78 -13.04 -9.71
N ALA A 108 11.52 -13.44 -9.87
CA ALA A 108 10.38 -12.64 -9.45
C ALA A 108 10.12 -12.85 -7.94
N GLU A 109 10.06 -11.75 -7.19
CA GLU A 109 9.55 -11.72 -5.83
C GLU A 109 8.06 -11.36 -5.81
N SER A 110 7.66 -10.45 -6.68
CA SER A 110 6.29 -9.97 -6.87
C SER A 110 6.15 -9.30 -8.23
N ILE A 111 4.91 -9.10 -8.67
CA ILE A 111 4.60 -8.39 -9.92
C ILE A 111 3.59 -7.27 -9.61
N TYR A 112 3.89 -6.06 -10.03
CA TYR A 112 3.05 -4.87 -9.89
C TYR A 112 2.49 -4.47 -11.25
N CYS A 113 1.17 -4.54 -11.40
CA CYS A 113 0.45 -4.28 -12.64
C CYS A 113 -0.15 -2.88 -12.60
N PHE A 114 0.45 -1.93 -13.33
CA PHE A 114 -0.05 -0.56 -13.52
C PHE A 114 -0.83 -0.41 -14.84
N GLY A 115 -0.61 -1.30 -15.81
CA GLY A 115 -1.39 -1.39 -17.03
C GLY A 115 -2.56 -2.36 -16.91
N GLU A 116 -3.40 -2.37 -17.91
CA GLU A 116 -4.47 -3.37 -18.07
C GLU A 116 -3.84 -4.72 -18.44
N ILE A 117 -3.80 -5.64 -17.48
CA ILE A 117 -3.11 -6.93 -17.61
C ILE A 117 -4.10 -8.09 -17.56
N ASP A 118 -4.21 -8.82 -18.66
CA ASP A 118 -4.94 -10.08 -18.72
C ASP A 118 -4.15 -11.19 -18.05
N VAL A 119 -4.81 -11.99 -17.21
CA VAL A 119 -4.25 -13.17 -16.55
C VAL A 119 -5.19 -14.37 -16.74
N ASN A 120 -4.65 -15.57 -16.82
CA ASN A 120 -5.44 -16.78 -16.89
C ASN A 120 -5.13 -17.75 -15.73
N SER A 121 -6.01 -18.72 -15.49
CA SER A 121 -5.88 -19.68 -14.38
C SER A 121 -4.61 -20.52 -14.41
N LYS A 122 -4.07 -20.81 -15.60
CA LYS A 122 -2.78 -21.55 -15.74
C LYS A 122 -1.61 -20.71 -15.25
N LEU A 123 -1.63 -19.40 -15.52
CA LEU A 123 -0.64 -18.46 -15.00
C LEU A 123 -0.77 -18.34 -13.49
N VAL A 124 -2.00 -18.18 -12.96
CA VAL A 124 -2.28 -18.09 -11.52
C VAL A 124 -1.72 -19.30 -10.80
N ALA A 125 -1.98 -20.53 -11.30
CA ALA A 125 -1.45 -21.76 -10.74
C ALA A 125 0.09 -21.81 -10.79
N PHE A 126 0.69 -21.29 -11.85
CA PHE A 126 2.14 -21.22 -11.99
C PHE A 126 2.78 -20.23 -11.00
N LEU A 127 2.22 -19.02 -10.87
CA LEU A 127 2.67 -18.03 -9.89
C LEU A 127 2.50 -18.52 -8.46
N SER A 128 1.38 -19.18 -8.15
CA SER A 128 1.16 -19.81 -6.85
C SER A 128 2.24 -20.84 -6.50
N LYS A 129 2.64 -21.67 -7.45
CA LYS A 129 3.72 -22.66 -7.24
C LYS A 129 5.07 -22.00 -6.93
N HIS A 130 5.32 -20.80 -7.43
CA HIS A 130 6.57 -20.07 -7.22
C HIS A 130 6.49 -19.03 -6.09
N ASN A 131 5.33 -18.92 -5.41
CA ASN A 131 5.04 -17.94 -4.36
C ASN A 131 5.24 -16.49 -4.82
N VAL A 132 4.77 -16.16 -6.04
CA VAL A 132 4.86 -14.82 -6.62
C VAL A 132 3.49 -14.16 -6.60
N PRO A 133 3.26 -13.16 -5.72
CA PRO A 133 2.02 -12.41 -5.70
C PRO A 133 1.96 -11.35 -6.82
N LEU A 134 0.72 -11.03 -7.25
CA LEU A 134 0.45 -9.89 -8.13
C LEU A 134 -0.28 -8.81 -7.35
N PHE A 135 0.07 -7.56 -7.65
CA PHE A 135 -0.57 -6.36 -7.14
C PHE A 135 -1.11 -5.54 -8.32
N PHE A 136 -2.38 -5.20 -8.27
CA PHE A 136 -3.04 -4.42 -9.32
C PHE A 136 -3.27 -3.00 -8.83
N PHE A 137 -3.04 -2.05 -9.72
CA PHE A 137 -3.25 -0.63 -9.49
C PHE A 137 -4.21 -0.08 -10.53
N ASP A 138 -5.00 0.91 -10.13
CA ASP A 138 -5.83 1.63 -11.08
C ASP A 138 -5.01 2.59 -11.94
N TYR A 139 -5.67 3.24 -12.89
CA TYR A 139 -5.06 4.24 -13.77
C TYR A 139 -4.36 5.36 -12.99
N TYR A 140 -4.81 5.69 -11.80
CA TYR A 140 -4.27 6.76 -10.96
C TYR A 140 -3.13 6.30 -10.04
N GLY A 141 -2.76 5.03 -10.10
CA GLY A 141 -1.73 4.43 -9.26
C GLY A 141 -2.20 4.11 -7.84
N ASN A 142 -3.51 4.07 -7.59
CA ASN A 142 -4.02 3.58 -6.32
C ASN A 142 -4.06 2.06 -6.33
N TYR A 143 -3.72 1.46 -5.20
CA TYR A 143 -3.84 0.03 -5.03
C TYR A 143 -5.30 -0.43 -5.14
N THR A 144 -5.55 -1.42 -5.98
CA THR A 144 -6.89 -1.95 -6.27
C THR A 144 -7.09 -3.34 -5.69
N ALA A 145 -6.17 -4.27 -5.98
CA ALA A 145 -6.32 -5.67 -5.60
C ALA A 145 -4.98 -6.40 -5.53
N SER A 146 -4.98 -7.56 -4.88
CA SER A 146 -3.87 -8.51 -4.92
C SER A 146 -4.37 -9.90 -5.26
N LEU A 147 -3.55 -10.62 -6.00
CA LEU A 147 -3.69 -12.05 -6.15
C LEU A 147 -2.53 -12.71 -5.39
N TYR A 148 -2.86 -13.34 -4.27
CA TYR A 148 -1.89 -14.07 -3.48
C TYR A 148 -1.82 -15.54 -3.89
N PRO A 149 -0.62 -16.12 -3.94
CA PRO A 149 -0.47 -17.56 -3.95
C PRO A 149 -1.16 -18.19 -2.74
N LYS A 150 -1.37 -19.51 -2.80
CA LYS A 150 -1.89 -20.23 -1.62
C LYS A 150 -1.00 -19.93 -0.41
N GLU A 151 -1.59 -19.42 0.64
CA GLU A 151 -0.89 -19.12 1.88
C GLU A 151 -0.26 -20.38 2.49
N HIS A 152 1.01 -20.30 2.85
CA HIS A 152 1.77 -21.41 3.41
C HIS A 152 2.30 -21.12 4.83
N LEU A 153 2.19 -19.88 5.29
CA LEU A 153 2.64 -19.44 6.61
C LEU A 153 1.48 -19.25 7.59
N LEU A 154 0.36 -19.96 7.40
CA LEU A 154 -0.80 -19.86 8.28
C LEU A 154 -0.47 -20.32 9.70
N SER A 155 -0.89 -19.52 10.69
CA SER A 155 -0.80 -19.85 12.10
C SER A 155 -2.06 -19.42 12.84
N GLY A 156 -3.01 -20.34 13.00
CA GLY A 156 -4.21 -20.06 13.76
C GLY A 156 -3.94 -19.62 15.20
N ARG A 157 -2.88 -20.13 15.82
CA ARG A 157 -2.44 -19.67 17.15
C ARG A 157 -2.07 -18.17 17.12
N LEU A 158 -1.28 -17.73 16.14
CA LEU A 158 -0.86 -16.34 16.05
C LEU A 158 -2.05 -15.43 15.75
N THR A 159 -2.96 -15.84 14.87
CA THR A 159 -4.20 -15.08 14.60
C THR A 159 -5.03 -14.89 15.87
N VAL A 160 -5.17 -15.94 16.70
CA VAL A 160 -5.86 -15.85 18.00
C VAL A 160 -5.16 -14.84 18.91
N GLU A 161 -3.81 -14.86 18.97
CA GLU A 161 -3.07 -13.87 19.78
C GLU A 161 -3.19 -12.45 19.21
N GLN A 162 -3.20 -12.27 17.89
CA GLN A 162 -3.50 -10.97 17.28
C GLN A 162 -4.85 -10.42 17.73
N VAL A 163 -5.91 -11.25 17.66
CA VAL A 163 -7.26 -10.86 18.08
C VAL A 163 -7.30 -10.55 19.58
N ARG A 164 -6.66 -11.36 20.43
CA ARG A 164 -6.56 -11.09 21.86
C ARG A 164 -5.92 -9.76 22.18
N HIS A 165 -4.82 -9.42 21.48
CA HIS A 165 -4.15 -8.13 21.65
C HIS A 165 -5.00 -6.98 21.10
N HIS A 166 -5.78 -7.21 20.04
CA HIS A 166 -6.67 -6.19 19.49
C HIS A 166 -7.85 -5.89 20.42
N THR A 167 -8.47 -6.93 21.02
CA THR A 167 -9.65 -6.80 21.88
C THR A 167 -9.33 -6.36 23.30
N ASP A 168 -8.09 -6.55 23.75
CA ASP A 168 -7.59 -6.05 25.02
C ASP A 168 -7.12 -4.58 24.84
N THR A 169 -7.83 -3.66 25.48
CA THR A 169 -7.61 -2.22 25.32
C THR A 169 -6.17 -1.79 25.66
N GLU A 170 -5.59 -2.34 26.73
CA GLU A 170 -4.23 -1.98 27.16
C GLU A 170 -3.17 -2.51 26.18
N LYS A 171 -3.32 -3.76 25.75
CA LYS A 171 -2.39 -4.39 24.79
C LYS A 171 -2.47 -3.70 23.44
N ARG A 172 -3.70 -3.44 22.95
CA ARG A 172 -3.93 -2.70 21.72
C ARG A 172 -3.28 -1.32 21.76
N LEU A 173 -3.53 -0.58 22.84
CA LEU A 173 -3.01 0.77 23.00
C LEU A 173 -1.47 0.79 23.08
N ARG A 174 -0.85 -0.20 23.73
CA ARG A 174 0.62 -0.35 23.76
C ARG A 174 1.19 -0.50 22.35
N LEU A 175 0.61 -1.38 21.53
CA LEU A 175 1.05 -1.58 20.16
C LEU A 175 0.80 -0.33 19.29
N ALA A 176 -0.36 0.29 19.42
CA ALA A 176 -0.70 1.52 18.69
C ALA A 176 0.27 2.65 19.02
N ARG A 177 0.63 2.83 20.29
CA ARG A 177 1.67 3.79 20.72
C ARG A 177 3.01 3.51 20.05
N SER A 178 3.47 2.25 20.03
CA SER A 178 4.73 1.87 19.38
C SER A 178 4.78 2.22 17.91
N PHE A 179 3.69 2.03 17.15
CA PHE A 179 3.62 2.44 15.74
C PHE A 179 3.73 3.96 15.59
N VAL A 180 2.97 4.73 16.38
CA VAL A 180 2.98 6.19 16.30
C VAL A 180 4.33 6.77 16.76
N GLU A 181 4.89 6.30 17.87
CA GLU A 181 6.19 6.76 18.36
C GLU A 181 7.30 6.54 17.32
N ALA A 182 7.33 5.36 16.69
CA ALA A 182 8.30 5.05 15.64
C ALA A 182 8.10 5.93 14.40
N ALA A 183 6.86 6.13 13.95
CA ALA A 183 6.56 7.01 12.83
C ALA A 183 7.03 8.45 13.09
N LEU A 184 6.72 9.00 14.28
CA LEU A 184 7.14 10.36 14.66
C LEU A 184 8.66 10.47 14.83
N SER A 185 9.32 9.45 15.40
CA SER A 185 10.77 9.38 15.46
C SER A 185 11.41 9.42 14.09
N ASN A 186 10.87 8.65 13.11
CA ASN A 186 11.37 8.61 11.76
C ASN A 186 11.15 9.94 11.02
N ILE A 187 10.02 10.61 11.21
CA ILE A 187 9.80 11.98 10.70
C ILE A 187 10.87 12.93 11.21
N ARG A 188 11.15 12.94 12.53
CA ARG A 188 12.20 13.77 13.11
C ARG A 188 13.59 13.49 12.54
N ARG A 189 13.90 12.21 12.31
CA ARG A 189 15.17 11.83 11.65
C ARG A 189 15.27 12.42 10.26
N VAL A 190 14.20 12.35 9.48
CA VAL A 190 14.16 12.95 8.14
C VAL A 190 14.33 14.47 8.22
N LEU A 191 13.61 15.16 9.12
CA LEU A 191 13.78 16.60 9.33
C LEU A 191 15.23 16.97 9.66
N ARG A 192 15.84 16.31 10.64
CA ARG A 192 17.24 16.58 11.03
C ARG A 192 18.22 16.31 9.88
N TYR A 193 18.01 15.24 9.12
CA TYR A 193 18.85 14.92 7.97
C TYR A 193 18.84 16.02 6.93
N TYR A 194 17.69 16.60 6.61
CA TYR A 194 17.58 17.67 5.63
C TYR A 194 17.91 19.03 6.22
N ALA A 195 17.58 19.32 7.47
CA ALA A 195 17.95 20.55 8.17
C ALA A 195 19.46 20.81 8.13
N SER A 196 20.28 19.77 8.36
CA SER A 196 21.75 19.90 8.31
C SER A 196 22.34 20.27 6.94
N ARG A 197 21.50 20.38 5.90
CA ARG A 197 21.86 20.67 4.51
C ARG A 197 21.15 21.90 3.95
N LEU A 198 20.41 22.62 4.80
CA LEU A 198 19.77 23.87 4.44
C LEU A 198 20.81 25.00 4.52
N GLU A 199 20.66 25.98 3.65
CA GLU A 199 21.37 27.27 3.76
C GLU A 199 20.55 28.26 4.58
N GLU A 200 19.22 28.24 4.41
CA GLU A 200 18.27 29.10 5.10
C GLU A 200 17.07 28.28 5.64
N GLY A 201 16.27 28.89 6.51
CA GLY A 201 15.03 28.26 7.02
C GLY A 201 15.23 27.24 8.14
N HIS A 202 16.41 27.17 8.76
CA HIS A 202 16.71 26.25 9.85
C HIS A 202 15.70 26.35 11.01
N GLN A 203 15.33 27.57 11.40
CA GLN A 203 14.45 27.83 12.54
C GLN A 203 13.07 27.20 12.34
N GLU A 204 12.49 27.31 11.15
CA GLU A 204 11.19 26.71 10.83
C GLU A 204 11.21 25.17 10.99
N VAL A 205 12.32 24.55 10.54
CA VAL A 205 12.50 23.09 10.63
C VAL A 205 12.78 22.65 12.06
N GLU A 206 13.53 23.43 12.84
CA GLU A 206 13.76 23.18 14.25
C GLU A 206 12.47 23.29 15.04
N ASP A 207 11.70 24.36 14.88
CA ASP A 207 10.39 24.55 15.52
C ASP A 207 9.43 23.37 15.22
N ALA A 208 9.40 22.91 13.97
CA ALA A 208 8.60 21.76 13.60
C ALA A 208 9.11 20.49 14.28
N THR A 209 10.42 20.29 14.35
CA THR A 209 11.07 19.13 15.00
C THR A 209 10.74 19.09 16.48
N GLU A 210 10.78 20.23 17.19
CA GLU A 210 10.42 20.34 18.61
C GLU A 210 8.94 20.06 18.85
N LYS A 211 8.04 20.62 18.00
CA LYS A 211 6.61 20.34 18.06
C LYS A 211 6.31 18.85 17.89
N ILE A 212 6.98 18.20 16.94
CA ILE A 212 6.81 16.76 16.70
C ILE A 212 7.33 15.93 17.89
N GLU A 213 8.44 16.35 18.52
CA GLU A 213 8.91 15.69 19.74
C GLU A 213 7.93 15.84 20.90
N SER A 214 7.37 17.02 21.09
CA SER A 214 6.31 17.25 22.10
C SER A 214 5.08 16.34 21.83
N LEU A 215 4.65 16.22 20.56
CA LEU A 215 3.56 15.32 20.19
C LEU A 215 3.92 13.85 20.41
N ARG A 216 5.18 13.46 20.19
CA ARG A 216 5.68 12.12 20.51
C ARG A 216 5.62 11.84 22.01
N GLY A 217 5.97 12.83 22.86
CA GLY A 217 5.79 12.73 24.30
C GLY A 217 4.33 12.49 24.70
N GLN A 218 3.40 13.28 24.10
CA GLN A 218 1.96 13.12 24.32
C GLN A 218 1.43 11.75 23.85
N ALA A 219 2.02 11.14 22.80
CA ALA A 219 1.61 9.83 22.33
C ALA A 219 1.82 8.73 23.37
N ARG A 220 2.79 8.88 24.26
CA ARG A 220 3.03 7.93 25.37
C ARG A 220 1.93 7.96 26.42
N GLU A 221 1.25 9.10 26.55
CA GLU A 221 0.20 9.34 27.55
C GLU A 221 -1.22 9.21 26.95
N ALA A 222 -1.32 8.98 25.66
CA ALA A 222 -2.62 8.85 24.99
C ALA A 222 -3.41 7.65 25.53
N GLU A 223 -4.71 7.83 25.76
CA GLU A 223 -5.57 6.84 26.41
C GLU A 223 -6.32 5.92 25.43
N ASP A 224 -6.33 6.27 24.15
CA ASP A 224 -7.00 5.50 23.11
C ASP A 224 -6.32 5.65 21.72
N PRO A 225 -6.57 4.71 20.77
CA PRO A 225 -6.00 4.77 19.42
C PRO A 225 -6.46 5.99 18.61
N SER A 226 -7.66 6.54 18.84
CA SER A 226 -8.16 7.72 18.13
C SER A 226 -7.36 8.97 18.51
N ALA A 227 -7.05 9.13 19.81
CA ALA A 227 -6.15 10.17 20.28
C ALA A 227 -4.77 10.08 19.62
N LEU A 228 -4.22 8.86 19.51
CA LEU A 228 -2.95 8.61 18.81
C LEU A 228 -2.99 9.01 17.34
N MET A 229 -4.05 8.65 16.61
CA MET A 229 -4.25 9.08 15.22
C MET A 229 -4.34 10.60 15.10
N GLY A 230 -5.00 11.25 16.07
CA GLY A 230 -5.07 12.72 16.16
C GLY A 230 -3.68 13.37 16.33
N LEU A 231 -2.83 12.77 17.17
CA LEU A 231 -1.44 13.21 17.38
C LEU A 231 -0.59 13.02 16.14
N GLU A 232 -0.68 11.85 15.50
CA GLU A 232 0.00 11.55 14.24
C GLU A 232 -0.39 12.56 13.15
N GLY A 233 -1.70 12.81 12.98
CA GLY A 233 -2.19 13.77 12.01
C GLY A 233 -1.74 15.22 12.27
N ARG A 234 -1.60 15.64 13.55
CA ARG A 234 -1.01 16.94 13.90
C ARG A 234 0.48 17.00 13.57
N ALA A 235 1.23 15.94 13.89
CA ALA A 235 2.65 15.85 13.57
C ALA A 235 2.90 15.91 12.06
N ARG A 236 2.10 15.19 11.26
CA ARG A 236 2.15 15.26 9.80
C ARG A 236 1.88 16.66 9.26
N ARG A 237 0.95 17.41 9.84
CA ARG A 237 0.70 18.80 9.45
C ARG A 237 1.91 19.72 9.70
N HIS A 238 2.56 19.58 10.86
CA HIS A 238 3.80 20.34 11.13
C HIS A 238 4.91 19.93 10.17
N TYR A 239 5.07 18.65 9.92
CA TYR A 239 6.06 18.11 9.00
C TYR A 239 5.85 18.61 7.57
N TYR A 240 4.65 18.48 7.02
CA TYR A 240 4.38 18.91 5.65
C TYR A 240 4.52 20.41 5.42
N ARG A 241 4.32 21.23 6.45
CA ARG A 241 4.56 22.68 6.35
C ARG A 241 6.02 23.03 6.06
N THR A 242 6.96 22.22 6.52
CA THR A 242 8.39 22.43 6.25
C THR A 242 8.83 21.99 4.86
N TRP A 243 7.98 21.29 4.09
CA TRP A 243 8.37 20.73 2.81
C TRP A 243 8.84 21.78 1.77
N PRO A 244 8.18 22.95 1.62
CA PRO A 244 8.68 24.00 0.72
C PRO A 244 10.11 24.40 1.09
N THR A 245 10.39 24.65 2.36
CA THR A 245 11.74 24.98 2.87
C THR A 245 12.73 23.84 2.63
N LEU A 246 12.35 22.61 2.93
CA LEU A 246 13.23 21.44 2.74
C LEU A 246 13.54 21.15 1.27
N LEU A 247 12.63 21.41 0.36
CA LEU A 247 12.81 21.22 -1.08
C LEU A 247 13.65 22.36 -1.69
N GLY A 248 13.51 23.59 -1.18
CA GLY A 248 14.23 24.77 -1.68
C GLY A 248 13.85 25.13 -3.11
N GLY A 249 14.74 25.82 -3.86
CA GLY A 249 14.49 26.26 -5.22
C GLY A 249 13.90 25.22 -6.18
N PRO A 250 14.39 23.96 -6.22
CA PRO A 250 13.73 22.91 -7.01
C PRO A 250 12.29 22.62 -6.62
N GLY A 251 11.86 22.97 -5.41
CA GLY A 251 10.50 22.83 -4.93
C GLY A 251 9.57 23.97 -5.29
N GLU A 252 10.04 25.08 -5.82
CA GLU A 252 9.22 26.25 -6.19
C GLU A 252 8.13 25.92 -7.21
N ASP A 253 8.45 25.02 -8.15
CA ASP A 253 7.50 24.51 -9.14
C ASP A 253 6.45 23.52 -8.54
N PHE A 254 6.60 23.18 -7.26
CA PHE A 254 5.79 22.20 -6.54
C PHE A 254 5.07 22.86 -5.36
N ALA A 255 4.18 23.79 -5.64
CA ALA A 255 3.40 24.46 -4.61
C ALA A 255 2.72 23.45 -3.68
N PHE A 256 2.93 23.60 -2.36
CA PHE A 256 2.34 22.73 -1.36
C PHE A 256 1.69 23.58 -0.25
N ASP A 257 0.38 23.61 -0.27
CA ASP A 257 -0.43 24.34 0.71
C ASP A 257 -0.87 23.41 1.86
N ARG A 258 -1.53 22.32 1.49
CA ARG A 258 -2.06 21.34 2.46
C ARG A 258 -2.15 19.94 1.85
N ARG A 259 -2.24 18.95 2.71
CA ARG A 259 -2.47 17.57 2.27
C ARG A 259 -3.91 17.39 1.78
N SER A 260 -4.07 17.00 0.51
CA SER A 260 -5.32 16.51 -0.10
C SER A 260 -5.11 15.09 -0.62
N ARG A 261 -6.18 14.28 -0.66
CA ARG A 261 -6.05 12.85 -0.98
C ARG A 261 -6.88 12.41 -2.18
N GLN A 262 -8.12 12.79 -2.22
CA GLN A 262 -9.09 12.30 -3.20
C GLN A 262 -10.00 13.45 -3.63
N PRO A 263 -9.65 14.08 -4.76
CA PRO A 263 -8.43 13.93 -5.54
C PRO A 263 -7.21 14.67 -4.93
N PRO A 264 -5.97 14.34 -5.34
CA PRO A 264 -4.80 15.16 -5.01
C PRO A 264 -4.89 16.51 -5.72
N SER A 265 -4.68 17.61 -5.00
CA SER A 265 -4.90 18.98 -5.52
C SER A 265 -3.65 19.60 -6.16
N ASN A 266 -2.49 18.99 -6.02
CA ASN A 266 -1.22 19.49 -6.55
C ASN A 266 -0.20 18.36 -6.74
N PRO A 267 0.92 18.61 -7.46
CA PRO A 267 1.93 17.60 -7.75
C PRO A 267 2.49 16.88 -6.51
N LEU A 268 2.81 17.60 -5.42
CA LEU A 268 3.31 16.93 -4.20
C LEU A 268 2.27 16.02 -3.58
N ASN A 269 1.00 16.40 -3.59
CA ASN A 269 -0.09 15.52 -3.12
C ASN A 269 -0.23 14.27 -4.00
N ALA A 270 -0.01 14.39 -5.31
CA ALA A 270 0.00 13.24 -6.22
C ALA A 270 1.18 12.29 -5.89
N LEU A 271 2.39 12.82 -5.71
CA LEU A 271 3.57 12.03 -5.32
C LEU A 271 3.36 11.32 -3.97
N ILE A 272 2.84 12.02 -2.96
CA ILE A 272 2.55 11.43 -1.65
C ILE A 272 1.50 10.33 -1.76
N SER A 273 0.45 10.54 -2.55
CA SER A 273 -0.62 9.55 -2.72
C SER A 273 -0.10 8.30 -3.41
N PHE A 274 0.63 8.46 -4.52
CA PHE A 274 1.24 7.37 -5.27
C PHE A 274 2.28 6.60 -4.43
N GLY A 275 3.21 7.31 -3.80
CA GLY A 275 4.22 6.70 -2.93
C GLY A 275 3.61 5.96 -1.73
N ASN A 276 2.53 6.50 -1.13
CA ASN A 276 1.83 5.83 -0.04
C ASN A 276 1.15 4.52 -0.51
N SER A 277 0.60 4.47 -1.73
CA SER A 277 0.04 3.24 -2.31
C SER A 277 1.12 2.17 -2.51
N LEU A 278 2.31 2.58 -2.98
CA LEU A 278 3.46 1.68 -3.09
C LEU A 278 3.95 1.19 -1.72
N CYS A 279 4.06 2.09 -0.74
CA CYS A 279 4.49 1.73 0.62
C CYS A 279 3.50 0.76 1.29
N TYR A 280 2.20 0.98 1.13
CA TYR A 280 1.16 0.07 1.58
C TYR A 280 1.30 -1.32 0.95
N SER A 281 1.49 -1.41 -0.37
CA SER A 281 1.64 -2.70 -1.06
C SER A 281 2.92 -3.42 -0.66
N VAL A 282 4.02 -2.69 -0.37
CA VAL A 282 5.24 -3.27 0.20
C VAL A 282 4.99 -3.81 1.61
N ALA A 283 4.33 -3.04 2.48
CA ALA A 283 3.99 -3.49 3.83
C ALA A 283 3.13 -4.77 3.77
N LEU A 284 2.10 -4.79 2.93
CA LEU A 284 1.23 -5.94 2.72
C LEU A 284 2.02 -7.16 2.22
N ARG A 285 2.93 -6.98 1.24
CA ARG A 285 3.81 -8.03 0.74
C ARG A 285 4.72 -8.58 1.85
N GLN A 286 5.26 -7.71 2.71
CA GLN A 286 6.12 -8.17 3.79
C GLN A 286 5.33 -8.90 4.90
N LEU A 287 4.10 -8.49 5.19
CA LEU A 287 3.18 -9.22 6.06
C LEU A 287 2.84 -10.61 5.50
N TYR A 288 2.63 -10.73 4.19
CA TYR A 288 2.41 -12.01 3.51
C TYR A 288 3.56 -13.02 3.74
N HIS A 289 4.80 -12.54 3.95
CA HIS A 289 5.95 -13.37 4.30
C HIS A 289 6.06 -13.68 5.81
N THR A 290 5.03 -13.41 6.57
CA THR A 290 4.88 -13.77 7.98
C THR A 290 3.58 -14.57 8.17
N ALA A 291 3.31 -15.01 9.39
CA ALA A 291 2.04 -15.65 9.72
C ALA A 291 1.00 -14.66 10.29
N LEU A 292 1.24 -13.34 10.16
CA LEU A 292 0.31 -12.31 10.61
C LEU A 292 -0.87 -12.21 9.66
N ASP A 293 -2.07 -12.08 10.23
CA ASP A 293 -3.27 -11.70 9.48
C ASP A 293 -3.21 -10.18 9.22
N PRO A 294 -3.15 -9.73 7.96
CA PRO A 294 -3.00 -8.31 7.64
C PRO A 294 -4.26 -7.48 7.92
N THR A 295 -5.39 -8.11 8.25
CA THR A 295 -6.65 -7.42 8.56
C THR A 295 -6.78 -7.02 10.03
N VAL A 296 -6.01 -7.65 10.94
CA VAL A 296 -6.04 -7.40 12.39
C VAL A 296 -4.99 -6.37 12.76
N SER A 297 -5.39 -5.13 12.93
CA SER A 297 -4.54 -3.95 13.24
C SER A 297 -4.69 -3.49 14.69
N TYR A 298 -3.91 -2.48 15.06
CA TYR A 298 -3.88 -1.95 16.43
C TYR A 298 -4.11 -0.43 16.47
N LEU A 299 -3.51 0.33 15.56
CA LEU A 299 -3.69 1.77 15.45
C LEU A 299 -4.96 2.10 14.62
N HIS A 300 -5.00 1.62 13.38
CA HIS A 300 -6.16 1.81 12.52
C HIS A 300 -7.29 0.86 12.96
N GLU A 301 -8.54 1.32 12.83
CA GLU A 301 -9.68 0.41 13.01
C GLU A 301 -9.71 -0.63 11.88
N PRO A 302 -9.88 -1.92 12.21
CA PRO A 302 -10.21 -2.91 11.21
C PRO A 302 -11.46 -2.49 10.45
N GLY A 303 -11.40 -2.51 9.15
CA GLY A 303 -12.52 -2.08 8.32
C GLY A 303 -12.66 -2.96 7.11
N ASP A 304 -13.85 -2.94 6.50
CA ASP A 304 -14.12 -3.70 5.30
C ASP A 304 -13.18 -3.31 4.16
N ARG A 305 -12.80 -4.29 3.36
CA ARG A 305 -12.04 -4.11 2.11
C ARG A 305 -10.65 -3.48 2.26
N ARG A 306 -10.01 -3.59 3.43
CA ARG A 306 -8.64 -3.08 3.63
C ARG A 306 -7.83 -3.98 4.56
N PHE A 307 -6.53 -4.01 4.33
CA PHE A 307 -5.57 -4.68 5.20
C PHE A 307 -5.00 -3.65 6.19
N SER A 308 -5.70 -3.46 7.30
CA SER A 308 -5.45 -2.37 8.24
C SER A 308 -4.10 -2.48 8.96
N LEU A 309 -3.58 -3.68 9.21
CA LEU A 309 -2.24 -3.86 9.76
C LEU A 309 -1.14 -3.41 8.78
N ALA A 310 -1.38 -3.53 7.46
CA ALA A 310 -0.46 -2.99 6.48
C ALA A 310 -0.41 -1.45 6.52
N LEU A 311 -1.51 -0.78 6.91
CA LEU A 311 -1.50 0.66 7.17
C LEU A 311 -0.66 1.00 8.40
N ASP A 312 -0.86 0.28 9.53
CA ASP A 312 -0.07 0.50 10.77
C ASP A 312 1.42 0.38 10.48
N LEU A 313 1.82 -0.69 9.81
CA LEU A 313 3.22 -0.93 9.46
C LEU A 313 3.77 0.12 8.47
N ALA A 314 2.98 0.51 7.46
CA ALA A 314 3.39 1.51 6.48
C ALA A 314 3.65 2.88 7.12
N GLU A 315 2.87 3.30 8.15
CA GLU A 315 3.09 4.59 8.82
C GLU A 315 4.51 4.75 9.34
N VAL A 316 5.09 3.69 9.86
CA VAL A 316 6.47 3.66 10.38
C VAL A 316 7.49 3.95 9.27
N PHE A 317 7.24 3.45 8.05
CA PHE A 317 8.22 3.48 6.96
C PHE A 317 7.99 4.59 5.93
N LYS A 318 6.80 5.21 5.87
CA LYS A 318 6.51 6.31 4.94
C LYS A 318 7.57 7.42 4.96
N PRO A 319 8.03 7.94 6.12
CA PRO A 319 9.04 8.98 6.14
C PRO A 319 10.37 8.54 5.50
N LEU A 320 10.74 7.30 5.71
CA LEU A 320 12.02 6.74 5.28
C LEU A 320 12.04 6.31 3.81
N LEU A 321 10.91 5.89 3.29
CA LEU A 321 10.77 5.38 1.93
C LEU A 321 10.15 6.42 1.01
N VAL A 322 8.92 6.84 1.30
CA VAL A 322 8.14 7.72 0.42
C VAL A 322 8.68 9.14 0.41
N ASP A 323 8.77 9.76 1.59
CA ASP A 323 9.09 11.18 1.69
C ASP A 323 10.52 11.44 1.18
N ARG A 324 11.46 10.55 1.52
CA ARG A 324 12.84 10.66 1.02
C ARG A 324 12.97 10.41 -0.48
N ALA A 325 12.15 9.51 -1.05
CA ALA A 325 12.11 9.33 -2.50
C ALA A 325 11.60 10.60 -3.18
N ILE A 326 10.52 11.20 -2.67
CA ILE A 326 9.98 12.46 -3.19
C ILE A 326 11.03 13.57 -3.11
N PHE A 327 11.66 13.76 -1.95
CA PHE A 327 12.67 14.80 -1.79
C PHE A 327 13.85 14.62 -2.77
N ARG A 328 14.31 13.40 -2.96
CA ARG A 328 15.38 13.14 -3.91
C ARG A 328 14.95 13.46 -5.33
N LEU A 329 13.82 12.94 -5.78
CA LEU A 329 13.31 13.12 -7.14
C LEU A 329 13.10 14.61 -7.49
N VAL A 330 12.51 15.37 -6.58
CA VAL A 330 12.28 16.82 -6.76
C VAL A 330 13.61 17.59 -6.72
N LYS A 331 14.45 17.37 -5.68
CA LYS A 331 15.72 18.11 -5.53
C LYS A 331 16.71 17.83 -6.65
N THR A 332 16.69 16.65 -7.23
CA THR A 332 17.55 16.30 -8.38
C THR A 332 16.88 16.57 -9.73
N ARG A 333 15.66 17.15 -9.74
CA ARG A 333 14.89 17.47 -10.95
C ARG A 333 14.63 16.26 -11.86
N GLN A 334 14.59 15.07 -11.29
CA GLN A 334 14.21 13.85 -12.02
C GLN A 334 12.70 13.79 -12.28
N ILE A 335 11.90 14.44 -11.41
CA ILE A 335 10.48 14.69 -11.63
C ILE A 335 10.27 16.20 -11.77
N GLN A 336 9.52 16.59 -12.80
CA GLN A 336 9.24 17.96 -13.19
C GLN A 336 7.73 18.19 -13.33
N PRO A 337 7.23 19.44 -13.40
CA PRO A 337 5.80 19.73 -13.59
C PRO A 337 5.18 19.05 -14.83
N SER A 338 5.97 18.83 -15.89
CA SER A 338 5.54 18.10 -17.10
C SER A 338 5.24 16.62 -16.88
N ASP A 339 5.66 16.06 -15.75
CA ASP A 339 5.36 14.66 -15.37
C ASP A 339 4.00 14.50 -14.69
N PHE A 340 3.20 15.58 -14.67
CA PHE A 340 1.85 15.59 -14.09
C PHE A 340 0.82 16.04 -15.12
N GLU A 341 -0.39 15.53 -14.94
CA GLU A 341 -1.57 15.92 -15.71
C GLU A 341 -2.73 16.25 -14.79
N GLU A 342 -3.52 17.27 -15.17
CA GLU A 342 -4.78 17.58 -14.52
C GLU A 342 -5.90 16.74 -15.14
N ARG A 343 -6.63 15.98 -14.32
CA ARG A 343 -7.72 15.15 -14.77
C ARG A 343 -8.76 14.97 -13.67
N LEU A 344 -10.05 15.03 -14.05
CA LEU A 344 -11.18 14.84 -13.11
C LEU A 344 -11.07 15.66 -11.82
N GLY A 345 -10.59 16.92 -11.95
CA GLY A 345 -10.44 17.84 -10.81
C GLY A 345 -9.28 17.51 -9.86
N GLY A 346 -8.35 16.66 -10.26
CA GLY A 346 -7.14 16.34 -9.51
C GLY A 346 -5.89 16.36 -10.37
N VAL A 347 -4.74 16.34 -9.71
CA VAL A 347 -3.41 16.28 -10.32
C VAL A 347 -2.85 14.86 -10.15
N TYR A 348 -2.41 14.25 -11.24
CA TYR A 348 -1.91 12.87 -11.25
C TYR A 348 -0.59 12.77 -12.00
N LEU A 349 0.22 11.76 -11.67
CA LEU A 349 1.43 11.44 -12.42
C LEU A 349 1.08 10.88 -13.80
N THR A 350 1.74 11.37 -14.82
CA THR A 350 1.77 10.75 -16.15
C THR A 350 2.42 9.36 -16.10
N ASP A 351 2.32 8.58 -17.16
CA ASP A 351 3.02 7.28 -17.25
C ASP A 351 4.54 7.43 -17.11
N SER A 352 5.10 8.47 -17.71
CA SER A 352 6.52 8.79 -17.57
C SER A 352 6.89 9.10 -16.12
N GLY A 353 6.14 9.98 -15.46
CA GLY A 353 6.35 10.33 -14.07
C GLY A 353 6.23 9.12 -13.12
N ARG A 354 5.25 8.25 -13.37
CA ARG A 354 5.11 6.99 -12.60
C ARG A 354 6.31 6.05 -12.78
N ARG A 355 6.82 5.89 -14.01
CA ARG A 355 8.02 5.08 -14.28
C ARG A 355 9.23 5.62 -13.55
N THR A 356 9.50 6.91 -13.66
CA THR A 356 10.60 7.59 -12.97
C THR A 356 10.51 7.42 -11.46
N PHE A 357 9.29 7.57 -10.89
CA PHE A 357 9.09 7.36 -9.47
C PHE A 357 9.37 5.91 -9.06
N VAL A 358 8.83 4.93 -9.80
CA VAL A 358 8.96 3.50 -9.47
C VAL A 358 10.41 3.02 -9.61
N GLU A 359 11.16 3.49 -10.61
CA GLU A 359 12.58 3.17 -10.77
C GLU A 359 13.36 3.62 -9.53
N HIS A 360 13.17 4.87 -9.11
CA HIS A 360 13.82 5.38 -7.91
C HIS A 360 13.33 4.71 -6.62
N TRP A 361 12.04 4.37 -6.55
CA TRP A 361 11.45 3.62 -5.45
C TRP A 361 12.08 2.24 -5.30
N ASP A 362 12.27 1.51 -6.40
CA ASP A 362 12.90 0.19 -6.38
C ASP A 362 14.36 0.28 -5.92
N GLU A 363 15.13 1.23 -6.45
CA GLU A 363 16.48 1.52 -5.96
C GLU A 363 16.46 1.77 -4.45
N ARG A 364 15.53 2.58 -3.97
CA ARG A 364 15.40 2.91 -2.55
C ARG A 364 15.09 1.70 -1.68
N LEU A 365 14.26 0.79 -2.12
CA LEU A 365 13.95 -0.46 -1.41
C LEU A 365 15.18 -1.38 -1.32
N GLN A 366 16.03 -1.38 -2.34
CA GLN A 366 17.26 -2.18 -2.41
C GLN A 366 18.44 -1.53 -1.67
N ASP A 367 18.40 -0.21 -1.42
CA ASP A 367 19.41 0.46 -0.61
C ASP A 367 19.61 -0.26 0.72
N THR A 368 20.87 -0.40 1.15
CA THR A 368 21.21 -1.12 2.38
C THR A 368 21.78 -0.21 3.45
N ILE A 369 21.46 -0.55 4.70
CA ILE A 369 22.07 0.04 5.89
C ILE A 369 22.66 -1.07 6.77
N GLU A 370 23.67 -0.73 7.55
CA GLU A 370 24.19 -1.66 8.55
C GLU A 370 23.21 -1.76 9.73
N HIS A 371 22.66 -2.95 9.94
CA HIS A 371 21.66 -3.18 10.99
C HIS A 371 22.36 -3.40 12.33
N ARG A 372 22.12 -2.51 13.31
CA ARG A 372 22.82 -2.48 14.61
C ARG A 372 22.82 -3.82 15.35
N ARG A 373 21.67 -4.52 15.40
CA ARG A 373 21.57 -5.80 16.13
C ARG A 373 22.07 -7.00 15.33
N LEU A 374 22.03 -6.94 13.98
CA LEU A 374 22.43 -8.04 13.13
C LEU A 374 23.90 -7.98 12.68
N GLY A 375 24.56 -6.83 12.85
CA GLY A 375 25.94 -6.60 12.43
C GLY A 375 26.19 -6.83 10.93
N ARG A 376 25.15 -6.65 10.09
CA ARG A 376 25.21 -6.85 8.64
C ARG A 376 24.36 -5.86 7.88
N LYS A 377 24.66 -5.65 6.61
CA LYS A 377 23.85 -4.83 5.71
C LYS A 377 22.48 -5.46 5.47
N VAL A 378 21.44 -4.65 5.56
CA VAL A 378 20.03 -5.01 5.37
C VAL A 378 19.38 -3.97 4.48
N SER A 379 18.62 -4.40 3.46
CA SER A 379 17.87 -3.49 2.59
C SER A 379 16.68 -2.87 3.32
N TYR A 380 16.24 -1.69 2.86
CA TYR A 380 15.04 -1.05 3.43
C TYR A 380 13.81 -1.93 3.33
N GLU A 381 13.64 -2.63 2.24
CA GLU A 381 12.58 -3.62 2.11
C GLU A 381 12.65 -4.70 3.20
N ARG A 382 13.84 -5.23 3.45
CA ARG A 382 14.04 -6.24 4.50
C ARG A 382 13.79 -5.70 5.90
N LEU A 383 14.00 -4.40 6.14
CA LEU A 383 13.68 -3.76 7.43
C LEU A 383 12.17 -3.82 7.72
N VAL A 384 11.31 -3.61 6.71
CA VAL A 384 9.86 -3.75 6.86
C VAL A 384 9.48 -5.16 7.31
N ARG A 385 10.08 -6.19 6.69
CA ARG A 385 9.87 -7.60 7.09
C ARG A 385 10.38 -7.90 8.50
N LEU A 386 11.54 -7.36 8.86
CA LEU A 386 12.09 -7.54 10.20
C LEU A 386 11.21 -6.91 11.27
N ASP A 387 10.60 -5.77 10.97
CA ASP A 387 9.67 -5.12 11.90
C ASP A 387 8.39 -5.93 12.08
N ALA A 388 7.83 -6.48 10.99
CA ALA A 388 6.72 -7.43 11.06
C ALA A 388 7.08 -8.68 11.90
N TYR A 389 8.29 -9.23 11.78
CA TYR A 389 8.73 -10.34 12.64
C TYR A 389 8.93 -9.94 14.11
N ARG A 390 9.25 -8.67 14.40
CA ARG A 390 9.28 -8.18 15.80
C ARG A 390 7.89 -8.20 16.41
N LEU A 391 6.88 -7.81 15.60
CA LEU A 391 5.48 -7.92 16.02
C LEU A 391 5.08 -9.38 16.27
N VAL A 392 5.46 -10.31 15.38
CA VAL A 392 5.23 -11.76 15.60
C VAL A 392 5.81 -12.23 16.94
N ARG A 393 7.05 -11.85 17.24
CA ARG A 393 7.69 -12.26 18.48
C ARG A 393 6.97 -11.70 19.71
N HIS A 394 6.61 -10.43 19.66
CA HIS A 394 5.83 -9.80 20.72
C HIS A 394 4.50 -10.53 20.97
N LEU A 395 3.77 -10.89 19.91
CA LEU A 395 2.50 -11.60 20.05
C LEU A 395 2.67 -13.02 20.60
N CYS A 396 3.84 -13.64 20.40
CA CYS A 396 4.16 -14.95 20.97
C CYS A 396 4.61 -14.86 22.44
N ASP A 397 5.37 -13.83 22.78
CA ASP A 397 5.93 -13.59 24.11
C ASP A 397 6.09 -12.07 24.38
N PRO A 398 5.01 -11.41 24.86
CA PRO A 398 4.99 -9.96 25.03
C PRO A 398 5.95 -9.43 26.12
N GLU A 399 6.33 -10.25 27.09
CA GLU A 399 7.19 -9.85 28.20
C GLU A 399 8.67 -9.94 27.83
N GLU A 400 9.07 -11.01 27.13
CA GLU A 400 10.45 -11.21 26.70
C GLU A 400 10.81 -10.38 25.46
N ASP A 401 9.85 -10.21 24.53
CA ASP A 401 10.04 -9.49 23.28
C ASP A 401 9.02 -8.33 23.13
N PRO A 402 9.11 -7.24 23.91
CA PRO A 402 8.21 -6.10 23.73
C PRO A 402 8.37 -5.49 22.33
N TYR A 403 7.23 -5.23 21.67
CA TYR A 403 7.26 -4.60 20.35
C TYR A 403 7.56 -3.12 20.48
N GLU A 404 8.63 -2.72 19.81
CA GLU A 404 8.96 -1.33 19.53
C GLU A 404 9.06 -1.18 18.02
N GLY A 405 8.27 -0.30 17.41
CA GLY A 405 8.30 -0.03 15.99
C GLY A 405 9.71 0.38 15.53
N PHE A 406 9.98 0.18 14.25
CA PHE A 406 11.30 0.48 13.70
C PHE A 406 11.63 1.99 13.78
N GLU A 407 12.69 2.33 14.48
CA GLU A 407 13.27 3.68 14.48
C GLU A 407 14.60 3.69 13.73
N MET A 408 14.77 4.63 12.82
CA MET A 408 16.03 4.84 12.12
C MET A 408 17.07 5.45 13.06
N TRP A 409 18.33 5.08 12.90
CA TRP A 409 19.43 5.41 13.84
C TRP A 409 20.52 6.33 13.27
N TRP A 410 20.42 6.80 12.04
CA TRP A 410 21.31 7.83 11.50
C TRP A 410 20.86 9.24 11.83
#